data_21e9a5ef0baa86c96912eab5f25c5982
#
_entry.id   21e9a5ef0baa86c96912eab5f25c5982
#
_cell.length_a   1.000
_cell.length_b   1.000
_cell.length_c   1.000
_cell.angle_alpha   90.00
_cell.angle_beta   90.00
_cell.angle_gamma   90.00
#
_symmetry.space_group_name_H-M   'P 1'
#
loop_
_entity.id
_entity.type
_entity.pdbx_description
1 polymer ?
#
loop_
_entity_poly.entity_id
_entity_poly.type
_entity_poly.pdbx_seq_one_letter_code
_entity_poly.pdbx_strand_id
1 'polypeptide(L)'
;MCKVMVFAGTTEGRELAEFLAEREIPAHICVATEYGEQLLPQGKGLEISHERLTAEDMESLMKKKGIRMVLDATHPYAAEVTANIKSACEYTGVSYVRVLRENQKDNHRGDCVYVDSVEEAVAFLEHTSGNILATTGSKEAAKYTALTDSVSYTHLRAHETPE
;
A
#
# COMPACT_ATOMS: atom_id res chain seq x y z
N MET A 1 18.25 -5.10 -20.57
CA MET A 1 17.76 -6.24 -19.78
C MET A 1 17.38 -5.68 -18.42
N CYS A 2 16.11 -5.71 -18.06
CA CYS A 2 15.59 -5.17 -16.81
C CYS A 2 16.06 -6.04 -15.64
N LYS A 3 16.72 -5.46 -14.63
CA LYS A 3 17.25 -6.21 -13.48
C LYS A 3 16.56 -5.86 -12.18
N VAL A 4 15.74 -4.80 -12.18
CA VAL A 4 15.02 -4.29 -11.02
C VAL A 4 13.54 -4.40 -11.28
N MET A 5 12.80 -4.90 -10.28
CA MET A 5 11.34 -4.87 -10.26
C MET A 5 10.88 -4.08 -9.05
N VAL A 6 9.91 -3.20 -9.22
CA VAL A 6 9.35 -2.37 -8.15
C VAL A 6 7.86 -2.66 -8.04
N PHE A 7 7.41 -3.07 -6.88
CA PHE A 7 5.99 -3.09 -6.54
C PHE A 7 5.64 -1.75 -5.91
N ALA A 8 4.97 -0.90 -6.69
CA ALA A 8 4.59 0.44 -6.28
C ALA A 8 3.12 0.48 -5.83
N GLY A 9 2.79 1.41 -4.97
CA GLY A 9 1.43 1.59 -4.42
C GLY A 9 1.37 2.72 -3.41
N THR A 10 2.50 3.37 -3.20
CA THR A 10 2.67 4.49 -2.27
C THR A 10 3.42 5.64 -2.93
N THR A 11 3.52 6.75 -2.24
CA THR A 11 4.36 7.89 -2.66
C THR A 11 5.80 7.48 -2.86
N GLU A 12 6.34 6.66 -1.96
CA GLU A 12 7.72 6.14 -2.00
C GLU A 12 7.96 5.30 -3.26
N GLY A 13 6.95 4.51 -3.67
CA GLY A 13 7.00 3.72 -4.91
C GLY A 13 7.06 4.61 -6.16
N ARG A 14 6.33 5.74 -6.15
CA ARG A 14 6.39 6.73 -7.23
C ARG A 14 7.74 7.44 -7.27
N GLU A 15 8.23 7.91 -6.13
CA GLU A 15 9.55 8.56 -6.04
C GLU A 15 10.68 7.61 -6.50
N LEU A 16 10.57 6.32 -6.19
CA LEU A 16 11.50 5.31 -6.71
C LEU A 16 11.42 5.19 -8.23
N ALA A 17 10.22 5.19 -8.80
CA ALA A 17 10.04 5.12 -10.25
C ALA A 17 10.63 6.37 -10.94
N GLU A 18 10.41 7.56 -10.37
CA GLU A 18 11.00 8.82 -10.82
C GLU A 18 12.53 8.76 -10.77
N PHE A 19 13.10 8.31 -9.66
CA PHE A 19 14.54 8.15 -9.49
C PHE A 19 15.16 7.20 -10.52
N LEU A 20 14.49 6.08 -10.79
CA LEU A 20 14.96 5.10 -11.78
C LEU A 20 14.87 5.65 -13.21
N ALA A 21 13.79 6.40 -13.52
CA ALA A 21 13.61 7.06 -14.81
C ALA A 21 14.68 8.11 -15.08
N GLU A 22 14.92 9.00 -14.11
CA GLU A 22 15.93 10.08 -14.22
C GLU A 22 17.35 9.55 -14.48
N ARG A 23 17.64 8.37 -13.94
CA ARG A 23 18.96 7.72 -14.09
C ARG A 23 19.03 6.71 -15.23
N GLU A 24 17.96 6.64 -16.04
CA GLU A 24 17.84 5.66 -17.13
C GLU A 24 18.13 4.21 -16.66
N ILE A 25 17.78 3.86 -15.41
CA ILE A 25 17.93 2.52 -14.88
C ILE A 25 16.75 1.66 -15.34
N PRO A 26 16.97 0.62 -16.14
CA PRO A 26 15.88 -0.22 -16.62
C PRO A 26 15.18 -0.93 -15.46
N ALA A 27 13.86 -0.73 -15.34
CA ALA A 27 13.06 -1.32 -14.28
C ALA A 27 11.68 -1.73 -14.79
N HIS A 28 11.11 -2.75 -14.14
CA HIS A 28 9.72 -3.14 -14.31
C HIS A 28 8.92 -2.71 -13.09
N ILE A 29 7.95 -1.81 -13.29
CA ILE A 29 7.13 -1.25 -12.22
C ILE A 29 5.77 -1.94 -12.24
N CYS A 30 5.41 -2.58 -11.14
CA CYS A 30 4.10 -3.22 -10.95
C CYS A 30 3.23 -2.36 -10.05
N VAL A 31 2.03 -2.03 -10.49
CA VAL A 31 0.99 -1.38 -9.70
C VAL A 31 -0.29 -2.22 -9.72
N ALA A 32 -1.19 -2.01 -8.77
CA ALA A 32 -2.41 -2.82 -8.67
C ALA A 32 -3.55 -2.32 -9.55
N THR A 33 -3.47 -1.09 -10.08
CA THR A 33 -4.57 -0.42 -10.79
C THR A 33 -4.05 0.43 -11.94
N GLU A 34 -4.89 0.60 -12.97
CA GLU A 34 -4.64 1.51 -14.08
C GLU A 34 -4.42 2.96 -13.62
N TYR A 35 -5.17 3.40 -12.61
CA TYR A 35 -4.96 4.71 -12.01
C TYR A 35 -3.55 4.85 -11.40
N GLY A 36 -3.06 3.79 -10.74
CA GLY A 36 -1.68 3.77 -10.23
C GLY A 36 -0.65 3.91 -11.35
N GLU A 37 -0.89 3.30 -12.52
CA GLU A 37 -0.04 3.43 -13.69
C GLU A 37 -0.01 4.87 -14.22
N GLN A 38 -1.16 5.54 -14.30
CA GLN A 38 -1.27 6.93 -14.77
C GLN A 38 -0.50 7.94 -13.90
N LEU A 39 -0.26 7.61 -12.64
CA LEU A 39 0.50 8.44 -11.70
C LEU A 39 2.02 8.26 -11.81
N LEU A 40 2.48 7.26 -12.57
CA LEU A 40 3.89 6.97 -12.71
C LEU A 40 4.53 7.77 -13.85
N PRO A 41 5.83 8.11 -13.72
CA PRO A 41 6.54 8.81 -14.77
C PRO A 41 6.66 7.94 -16.02
N GLN A 42 6.44 8.54 -17.16
CA GLN A 42 6.79 7.94 -18.46
C GLN A 42 8.28 8.15 -18.67
N GLY A 43 9.07 7.09 -18.63
CA GLY A 43 10.52 7.18 -18.72
C GLY A 43 11.13 6.13 -19.62
N LYS A 44 12.25 6.48 -20.27
CA LYS A 44 13.00 5.55 -21.10
C LYS A 44 13.60 4.45 -20.22
N GLY A 45 13.24 3.19 -20.50
CA GLY A 45 13.70 2.04 -19.72
C GLY A 45 12.76 1.58 -18.61
N LEU A 46 11.66 2.29 -18.35
CA LEU A 46 10.60 1.82 -17.47
C LEU A 46 9.57 1.01 -18.27
N GLU A 47 9.27 -0.18 -17.80
CA GLU A 47 8.13 -0.98 -18.24
C GLU A 47 7.13 -1.00 -17.09
N ILE A 48 5.90 -0.56 -17.33
CA ILE A 48 4.86 -0.50 -16.29
C ILE A 48 3.79 -1.54 -16.59
N SER A 49 3.30 -2.21 -15.54
CA SER A 49 2.15 -3.11 -15.63
C SER A 49 1.20 -2.87 -14.46
N HIS A 50 -0.11 -3.00 -14.70
CA HIS A 50 -1.18 -2.80 -13.73
C HIS A 50 -2.01 -4.07 -13.54
N GLU A 51 -1.37 -5.16 -13.15
CA GLU A 51 -2.02 -6.44 -12.93
C GLU A 51 -1.89 -6.88 -11.47
N ARG A 52 -2.93 -7.54 -10.95
CA ARG A 52 -2.84 -8.25 -9.67
C ARG A 52 -2.16 -9.59 -9.92
N LEU A 53 -0.94 -9.71 -9.47
CA LEU A 53 -0.12 -10.89 -9.65
C LEU A 53 -0.22 -11.82 -8.44
N THR A 54 -0.38 -13.12 -8.70
CA THR A 54 -0.16 -14.16 -7.69
C THR A 54 1.34 -14.36 -7.46
N ALA A 55 1.72 -15.14 -6.44
CA ALA A 55 3.13 -15.46 -6.21
C ALA A 55 3.76 -16.16 -7.43
N GLU A 56 3.02 -17.09 -8.05
CA GLU A 56 3.45 -17.85 -9.24
C GLU A 56 3.63 -16.93 -10.46
N ASP A 57 2.73 -15.94 -10.64
CA ASP A 57 2.86 -14.94 -11.70
C ASP A 57 4.13 -14.10 -11.51
N MET A 58 4.38 -13.68 -10.26
CA MET A 58 5.57 -12.92 -9.88
C MET A 58 6.86 -13.72 -10.16
N GLU A 59 6.90 -14.99 -9.77
CA GLU A 59 8.02 -15.89 -10.05
C GLU A 59 8.30 -16.00 -11.56
N SER A 60 7.24 -16.24 -12.33
CA SER A 60 7.31 -16.37 -13.78
C SER A 60 7.84 -15.09 -14.43
N LEU A 61 7.34 -13.94 -13.97
CA LEU A 61 7.74 -12.63 -14.46
C LEU A 61 9.20 -12.32 -14.10
N MET A 62 9.63 -12.62 -12.86
CA MET A 62 11.02 -12.44 -12.42
C MET A 62 11.99 -13.26 -13.27
N LYS A 63 11.67 -14.53 -13.52
CA LYS A 63 12.47 -15.43 -14.37
C LYS A 63 12.52 -14.93 -15.81
N LYS A 64 11.35 -14.61 -16.41
CA LYS A 64 11.23 -14.16 -17.80
C LYS A 64 12.02 -12.87 -18.06
N LYS A 65 12.00 -11.93 -17.12
CA LYS A 65 12.67 -10.64 -17.25
C LYS A 65 14.11 -10.63 -16.71
N GLY A 66 14.56 -11.69 -16.09
CA GLY A 66 15.89 -11.81 -15.50
C GLY A 66 16.09 -10.82 -14.34
N ILE A 67 15.05 -10.64 -13.51
CA ILE A 67 15.08 -9.77 -12.34
C ILE A 67 16.10 -10.29 -11.33
N ARG A 68 16.84 -9.38 -10.70
CA ARG A 68 17.85 -9.69 -9.69
C ARG A 68 17.54 -9.03 -8.35
N MET A 69 16.71 -8.00 -8.35
CA MET A 69 16.31 -7.26 -7.14
C MET A 69 14.85 -6.85 -7.25
N VAL A 70 14.13 -7.04 -6.16
CA VAL A 70 12.76 -6.55 -5.98
C VAL A 70 12.75 -5.49 -4.89
N LEU A 71 12.14 -4.35 -5.19
CA LEU A 71 11.87 -3.26 -4.28
C LEU A 71 10.37 -3.26 -3.99
N ASP A 72 9.98 -3.57 -2.77
CA ASP A 72 8.59 -3.61 -2.35
C ASP A 72 8.23 -2.28 -1.65
N ALA A 73 7.59 -1.39 -2.39
CA ALA A 73 7.04 -0.12 -1.92
C ALA A 73 5.50 -0.15 -1.89
N THR A 74 4.90 -1.29 -1.60
CA THR A 74 3.46 -1.41 -1.41
C THR A 74 3.04 -0.81 -0.07
N HIS A 75 1.74 -0.52 0.07
CA HIS A 75 1.23 0.04 1.31
C HIS A 75 1.50 -0.89 2.51
N PRO A 76 1.83 -0.38 3.70
CA PRO A 76 2.09 -1.22 4.90
C PRO A 76 0.97 -2.20 5.23
N TYR A 77 -0.29 -1.84 4.94
CA TYR A 77 -1.46 -2.70 5.18
C TYR A 77 -1.75 -3.71 4.06
N ALA A 78 -0.99 -3.70 2.98
CA ALA A 78 -1.11 -4.66 1.89
C ALA A 78 -0.37 -5.98 2.20
N ALA A 79 -0.73 -6.62 3.32
CA ALA A 79 -0.03 -7.78 3.86
C ALA A 79 0.02 -8.96 2.88
N GLU A 80 -1.06 -9.21 2.15
CA GLU A 80 -1.17 -10.32 1.20
C GLU A 80 -0.16 -10.19 0.05
N VAL A 81 -0.13 -9.03 -0.63
CA VAL A 81 0.80 -8.81 -1.73
C VAL A 81 2.25 -8.83 -1.25
N THR A 82 2.53 -8.28 -0.07
CA THR A 82 3.87 -8.35 0.54
C THR A 82 4.30 -9.81 0.80
N ALA A 83 3.39 -10.66 1.30
CA ALA A 83 3.67 -12.07 1.49
C ALA A 83 3.95 -12.79 0.18
N ASN A 84 3.14 -12.54 -0.86
CA ASN A 84 3.35 -13.10 -2.20
C ASN A 84 4.69 -12.68 -2.81
N ILE A 85 5.08 -11.41 -2.69
CA ILE A 85 6.37 -10.90 -3.17
C ILE A 85 7.52 -11.62 -2.46
N LYS A 86 7.46 -11.75 -1.14
CA LYS A 86 8.49 -12.44 -0.36
C LYS A 86 8.63 -13.89 -0.78
N SER A 87 7.51 -14.63 -0.87
CA SER A 87 7.50 -16.02 -1.31
C SER A 87 8.12 -16.18 -2.70
N ALA A 88 7.73 -15.34 -3.66
CA ALA A 88 8.29 -15.38 -5.01
C ALA A 88 9.79 -15.07 -5.04
N CYS A 89 10.26 -14.12 -4.23
CA CYS A 89 11.68 -13.80 -4.11
C CYS A 89 12.47 -14.96 -3.49
N GLU A 90 11.95 -15.58 -2.45
CA GLU A 90 12.57 -16.75 -1.80
C GLU A 90 12.70 -17.91 -2.78
N TYR A 91 11.62 -18.23 -3.52
CA TYR A 91 11.62 -19.31 -4.49
C TYR A 91 12.57 -19.08 -5.66
N THR A 92 12.69 -17.83 -6.14
CA THR A 92 13.52 -17.49 -7.31
C THR A 92 14.96 -17.13 -6.94
N GLY A 93 15.28 -16.95 -5.66
CA GLY A 93 16.59 -16.49 -5.19
C GLY A 93 16.85 -15.01 -5.52
N VAL A 94 15.81 -14.23 -5.78
CA VAL A 94 15.92 -12.79 -6.08
C VAL A 94 16.03 -11.98 -4.79
N SER A 95 16.92 -10.99 -4.77
CA SER A 95 17.07 -10.10 -3.60
C SER A 95 15.80 -9.30 -3.34
N TYR A 96 15.32 -9.32 -2.09
CA TYR A 96 14.14 -8.57 -1.65
C TYR A 96 14.54 -7.41 -0.75
N VAL A 97 13.98 -6.23 -1.02
CA VAL A 97 14.13 -5.02 -0.20
C VAL A 97 12.76 -4.41 0.04
N ARG A 98 12.40 -4.21 1.32
CA ARG A 98 11.20 -3.46 1.69
C ARG A 98 11.53 -1.98 1.79
N VAL A 99 10.76 -1.16 1.08
CA VAL A 99 10.82 0.30 1.17
C VAL A 99 9.68 0.77 2.06
N LEU A 100 10.02 1.38 3.17
CA LEU A 100 9.06 1.91 4.12
C LEU A 100 9.25 3.41 4.23
N ARG A 101 8.14 4.12 4.42
CA ARG A 101 8.20 5.51 4.86
C ARG A 101 8.91 5.56 6.19
N GLU A 102 9.85 6.48 6.34
CA GLU A 102 10.37 6.79 7.64
C GLU A 102 9.18 7.22 8.53
N ASN A 103 8.88 6.41 9.55
CA ASN A 103 7.88 6.80 10.52
C ASN A 103 8.31 8.16 11.05
N GLN A 104 7.55 9.20 10.74
CA GLN A 104 7.67 10.43 11.50
C GLN A 104 7.55 9.98 12.95
N LYS A 105 8.67 10.06 13.67
CA LYS A 105 8.72 9.76 15.11
C LYS A 105 7.44 10.37 15.67
N ASP A 106 6.58 9.51 16.22
CA ASP A 106 5.33 9.93 16.80
C ASP A 106 5.62 11.12 17.71
N ASN A 107 5.48 12.32 17.17
CA ASN A 107 5.23 13.47 17.98
C ASN A 107 3.85 13.16 18.55
N HIS A 108 3.83 12.44 19.69
CA HIS A 108 2.66 12.27 20.52
C HIS A 108 2.11 13.67 20.75
N ARG A 109 1.21 14.11 19.85
CA ARG A 109 0.39 15.28 20.14
C ARG A 109 -0.43 14.87 21.34
N GLY A 110 -0.26 15.58 22.43
CA GLY A 110 -0.94 15.27 23.70
C GLY A 110 -2.46 15.18 23.63
N ASP A 111 -3.02 15.40 22.44
CA ASP A 111 -4.44 15.41 22.12
C ASP A 111 -4.93 14.11 21.44
N CYS A 112 -4.06 13.11 21.26
CA CYS A 112 -4.42 11.83 20.63
C CYS A 112 -4.52 10.72 21.68
N VAL A 113 -5.61 9.95 21.64
CA VAL A 113 -5.77 8.71 22.40
C VAL A 113 -5.44 7.54 21.47
N TYR A 114 -4.53 6.70 21.89
CA TYR A 114 -4.12 5.49 21.15
C TYR A 114 -4.84 4.28 21.72
N VAL A 115 -5.35 3.44 20.86
CA VAL A 115 -6.05 2.20 21.19
C VAL A 115 -5.57 1.08 20.28
N ASP A 116 -5.62 -0.16 20.75
CA ASP A 116 -5.10 -1.31 20.02
C ASP A 116 -6.14 -1.95 19.09
N SER A 117 -7.42 -1.57 19.22
CA SER A 117 -8.51 -2.13 18.41
C SER A 117 -9.64 -1.12 18.16
N VAL A 118 -10.48 -1.43 17.16
CA VAL A 118 -11.69 -0.63 16.89
C VAL A 118 -12.70 -0.79 18.01
N GLU A 119 -12.76 -1.94 18.65
CA GLU A 119 -13.63 -2.21 19.81
C GLU A 119 -13.26 -1.30 20.99
N GLU A 120 -11.98 -1.14 21.28
CA GLU A 120 -11.51 -0.20 22.30
C GLU A 120 -11.81 1.26 21.92
N ALA A 121 -11.67 1.61 20.63
CA ALA A 121 -12.05 2.92 20.14
C ALA A 121 -13.54 3.20 20.39
N VAL A 122 -14.41 2.25 20.07
CA VAL A 122 -15.87 2.36 20.29
C VAL A 122 -16.16 2.51 21.77
N ALA A 123 -15.58 1.68 22.65
CA ALA A 123 -15.77 1.78 24.09
C ALA A 123 -15.31 3.13 24.66
N PHE A 124 -14.22 3.69 24.16
CA PHE A 124 -13.78 5.03 24.53
C PHE A 124 -14.78 6.09 24.06
N LEU A 125 -15.27 5.96 22.83
CA LEU A 125 -16.19 6.93 22.21
C LEU A 125 -17.58 6.94 22.85
N GLU A 126 -18.05 5.83 23.44
CA GLU A 126 -19.31 5.76 24.21
C GLU A 126 -19.36 6.77 25.37
N HIS A 127 -18.19 7.18 25.88
CA HIS A 127 -18.07 8.13 26.98
C HIS A 127 -17.75 9.57 26.50
N THR A 128 -17.79 9.82 25.21
CA THR A 128 -17.55 11.13 24.62
C THR A 128 -18.85 11.74 24.08
N SER A 129 -18.87 13.03 23.89
CA SER A 129 -19.99 13.74 23.28
C SER A 129 -19.55 14.47 22.01
N GLY A 130 -20.42 14.52 21.01
CA GLY A 130 -20.17 15.24 19.76
C GLY A 130 -20.25 14.33 18.53
N ASN A 131 -19.93 14.89 17.38
CA ASN A 131 -19.94 14.16 16.11
C ASN A 131 -18.63 13.38 15.94
N ILE A 132 -18.75 12.14 15.46
CA ILE A 132 -17.62 11.24 15.23
C ILE A 132 -17.40 11.08 13.72
N LEU A 133 -16.17 11.34 13.26
CA LEU A 133 -15.73 11.01 11.92
C LEU A 133 -14.86 9.74 11.97
N ALA A 134 -15.44 8.61 11.57
CA ALA A 134 -14.69 7.35 11.47
C ALA A 134 -14.02 7.25 10.09
N THR A 135 -12.69 7.14 10.08
CA THR A 135 -11.88 6.97 8.86
C THR A 135 -11.26 5.57 8.73
N THR A 136 -11.82 4.61 9.47
CA THR A 136 -11.46 3.19 9.38
C THR A 136 -11.99 2.57 8.09
N GLY A 137 -11.43 1.41 7.70
CA GLY A 137 -11.92 0.69 6.51
C GLY A 137 -13.39 0.25 6.63
N SER A 138 -14.06 0.09 5.50
CA SER A 138 -15.50 -0.26 5.42
C SER A 138 -15.87 -1.54 6.18
N LYS A 139 -14.94 -2.50 6.31
CA LYS A 139 -15.13 -3.74 7.07
C LYS A 139 -15.37 -3.49 8.57
N GLU A 140 -14.84 -2.40 9.10
CA GLU A 140 -14.95 -2.03 10.51
C GLU A 140 -16.16 -1.13 10.80
N ALA A 141 -16.81 -0.62 9.77
CA ALA A 141 -17.91 0.35 9.90
C ALA A 141 -19.07 -0.15 10.79
N ALA A 142 -19.40 -1.43 10.69
CA ALA A 142 -20.46 -2.05 11.48
C ALA A 142 -20.22 -1.97 13.00
N LYS A 143 -18.97 -1.90 13.47
CA LYS A 143 -18.64 -1.84 14.88
C LYS A 143 -19.04 -0.50 15.54
N TYR A 144 -19.16 0.56 14.73
CA TYR A 144 -19.57 1.89 15.22
C TYR A 144 -21.09 2.05 15.38
N THR A 145 -21.89 1.06 14.96
CA THR A 145 -23.35 1.12 15.08
C THR A 145 -23.84 1.10 16.54
N ALA A 146 -22.99 0.71 17.48
CA ALA A 146 -23.27 0.78 18.92
C ALA A 146 -23.36 2.23 19.43
N LEU A 147 -22.80 3.21 18.71
CA LEU A 147 -22.77 4.63 19.11
C LEU A 147 -24.07 5.31 18.64
N THR A 148 -25.16 5.07 19.39
CA THR A 148 -26.53 5.44 18.99
C THR A 148 -26.85 6.94 19.06
N ASP A 149 -26.13 7.70 19.88
CA ASP A 149 -26.38 9.14 20.11
C ASP A 149 -25.42 10.06 19.32
N SER A 150 -24.56 9.49 18.50
CA SER A 150 -23.56 10.23 17.73
C SER A 150 -23.78 10.02 16.23
N VAL A 151 -23.78 11.08 15.46
CA VAL A 151 -23.77 10.98 13.99
C VAL A 151 -22.36 10.55 13.58
N SER A 152 -22.22 9.29 13.20
CA SER A 152 -20.95 8.76 12.69
C SER A 152 -20.94 8.81 11.16
N TYR A 153 -19.86 9.37 10.63
CA TYR A 153 -19.59 9.35 9.20
C TYR A 153 -18.40 8.42 8.96
N THR A 154 -18.59 7.37 8.14
CA THR A 154 -17.47 6.59 7.61
C THR A 154 -16.96 7.29 6.38
N HIS A 155 -15.66 7.58 6.34
CA HIS A 155 -15.02 8.05 5.13
C HIS A 155 -14.84 6.86 4.17
N LEU A 156 -15.64 6.82 3.12
CA LEU A 156 -15.41 5.95 1.98
C LEU A 156 -14.25 6.54 1.18
N ARG A 157 -13.24 5.75 0.88
CA ARG A 157 -12.20 6.16 -0.05
C ARG A 157 -12.84 6.46 -1.39
N ALA A 158 -12.34 7.48 -2.10
CA ALA A 158 -12.86 7.93 -3.40
C ALA A 158 -12.94 6.82 -4.46
N HIS A 159 -12.26 5.70 -4.25
CA HIS A 159 -12.25 4.52 -5.15
C HIS A 159 -13.22 3.41 -4.73
N GLU A 160 -13.97 3.58 -3.65
CA GLU A 160 -14.93 2.60 -3.11
C GLU A 160 -16.39 3.05 -3.30
N THR A 161 -16.62 4.22 -3.90
CA THR A 161 -17.96 4.64 -4.31
C THR A 161 -18.32 3.85 -5.57
N PRO A 162 -19.39 3.02 -5.56
CA PRO A 162 -19.91 2.45 -6.79
C PRO A 162 -20.36 3.61 -7.70
N GLU A 163 -19.94 3.56 -8.94
CA GLU A 163 -20.46 4.46 -9.98
C GLU A 163 -21.96 4.22 -10.20
#